data_673ec78cc9682b2516a806d70b02e1a5
#
_entry.id   673ec78cc9682b2516a806d70b02e1a5
#
_cell.length_a   1.000
_cell.length_b   1.000
_cell.length_c   1.000
_cell.angle_alpha   90.00
_cell.angle_beta   90.00
_cell.angle_gamma   90.00
#
_symmetry.space_group_name_H-M   'P 1'
#
loop_
_entity.id
_entity.type
_entity.pdbx_description
1 polymer ?
#
loop_
_entity_poly.entity_id
_entity_poly.type
_entity_poly.pdbx_seq_one_letter_code
_entity_poly.pdbx_strand_id
1 'polypeptide(L)'
;MGLASPFSTAARPADCLPAPTVPGVTEGRSLPGTVAPSLRTLRAVLLLVHAADAPPDDFVAAPGQLVESARDWFQSVSYGRLDLQVETVPRWLPLPARSPEYVADAGRYLADVVAAADPYVDFSEFDVVYIAPASKTPATATSAILNGFGVRADGEEIKLWIPFPAGFAEAGDLLMLVHETGHLLGLPDLYSRGSTATFHRWDVMAARWPAELLAWHRWKLGWLDPDAVVCLTGKDSRTVTVSPLERAGGTKAVFLRRGRQILAVEVREKSGYDASLCETGVLIYAVDQTPFKRSPVRIYAAQRDSRPPERACAALWNAPFDVARGEVRKLRLPGVRVDVLARLADGSYRVRVKAG
;
A
#
# COMPACT_ATOMS: atom_id res chain seq x y z
N MET A 1 27.72 6.59 48.19
CA MET A 1 28.08 6.13 46.83
C MET A 1 26.89 5.38 46.26
N GLY A 2 26.09 6.06 45.49
CA GLY A 2 24.92 5.44 44.82
C GLY A 2 25.33 4.83 43.48
N LEU A 3 25.15 3.54 43.35
CA LEU A 3 25.34 2.85 42.09
C LEU A 3 24.17 3.21 41.14
N ALA A 4 24.47 4.01 40.12
CA ALA A 4 23.56 4.26 39.04
C ALA A 4 23.40 2.97 38.26
N SER A 5 22.20 2.40 38.25
CA SER A 5 21.78 1.31 37.37
C SER A 5 21.90 1.76 35.91
N PRO A 6 22.52 0.99 35.00
CA PRO A 6 22.53 1.34 33.59
C PRO A 6 21.11 1.12 33.04
N PHE A 7 20.33 2.17 32.97
CA PHE A 7 19.08 2.16 32.22
C PHE A 7 19.42 1.90 30.76
N SER A 8 19.13 0.70 30.29
CA SER A 8 19.03 0.41 28.88
C SER A 8 18.03 1.43 28.31
N THR A 9 18.49 2.37 27.51
CA THR A 9 17.62 3.33 26.83
C THR A 9 16.77 2.53 25.85
N ALA A 10 15.50 2.32 26.22
CA ALA A 10 14.55 1.65 25.34
C ALA A 10 14.50 2.40 24.01
N ALA A 11 14.68 1.66 22.91
CA ALA A 11 14.60 2.23 21.57
C ALA A 11 13.26 2.95 21.39
N ARG A 12 13.29 4.12 20.78
CA ARG A 12 12.10 4.94 20.54
C ARG A 12 11.46 4.53 19.21
N PRO A 13 10.12 4.69 19.03
CA PRO A 13 9.49 4.44 17.72
C PRO A 13 10.17 5.19 16.58
N ALA A 14 10.68 6.39 16.81
CA ALA A 14 11.46 7.17 15.84
C ALA A 14 12.70 6.44 15.31
N ASP A 15 13.28 5.51 16.07
CA ASP A 15 14.44 4.73 15.62
C ASP A 15 14.09 3.72 14.53
N CYS A 16 12.80 3.38 14.37
CA CYS A 16 12.27 2.51 13.32
C CYS A 16 11.53 3.26 12.19
N LEU A 17 11.64 4.60 12.14
CA LEU A 17 11.13 5.34 10.98
C LEU A 17 11.81 4.89 9.69
N PRO A 18 11.10 4.93 8.55
CA PRO A 18 11.71 4.65 7.27
C PRO A 18 12.96 5.49 7.05
N ALA A 19 14.01 4.87 6.52
CA ALA A 19 15.25 5.56 6.22
C ALA A 19 15.01 6.72 5.24
N PRO A 20 15.76 7.83 5.32
CA PRO A 20 15.72 8.87 4.31
C PRO A 20 15.92 8.27 2.92
N THR A 21 15.15 8.71 1.95
CA THR A 21 15.17 8.16 0.61
C THR A 21 15.98 9.01 -0.37
N VAL A 22 16.29 8.36 -1.49
CA VAL A 22 16.54 8.97 -2.78
C VAL A 22 15.21 9.20 -3.52
N PRO A 23 15.17 10.02 -4.57
CA PRO A 23 13.97 10.20 -5.39
C PRO A 23 13.39 8.87 -5.89
N GLY A 24 12.06 8.78 -5.97
CA GLY A 24 11.34 7.62 -6.45
C GLY A 24 10.57 6.85 -5.34
N VAL A 25 9.76 5.91 -5.78
CA VAL A 25 8.92 5.08 -4.92
C VAL A 25 9.72 3.90 -4.40
N THR A 26 9.99 3.86 -3.11
CA THR A 26 10.83 2.85 -2.43
C THR A 26 10.29 2.55 -1.03
N GLU A 27 10.85 1.59 -0.31
CA GLU A 27 10.49 1.33 1.10
C GLU A 27 11.05 2.37 2.09
N GLY A 28 11.88 3.28 1.65
CA GLY A 28 12.30 4.41 2.45
C GLY A 28 11.25 5.52 2.52
N ARG A 29 11.57 6.61 3.21
CA ARG A 29 10.70 7.78 3.31
C ARG A 29 10.66 8.51 1.98
N SER A 30 9.47 8.82 1.49
CA SER A 30 9.30 9.68 0.31
C SER A 30 9.75 11.11 0.60
N LEU A 31 10.27 11.79 -0.41
CA LEU A 31 10.63 13.20 -0.29
C LEU A 31 9.35 14.06 -0.26
N PRO A 32 9.27 15.07 0.62
CA PRO A 32 8.14 16.00 0.64
C PRO A 32 7.89 16.63 -0.74
N GLY A 33 6.63 16.69 -1.15
CA GLY A 33 6.23 17.29 -2.43
C GLY A 33 6.46 16.42 -3.68
N THR A 34 6.99 15.19 -3.52
CA THR A 34 7.15 14.24 -4.64
C THR A 34 6.07 13.16 -4.68
N VAL A 35 5.24 13.09 -3.66
CA VAL A 35 4.15 12.12 -3.51
C VAL A 35 2.91 12.83 -2.95
N ALA A 36 1.76 12.21 -3.11
CA ALA A 36 0.51 12.69 -2.53
C ALA A 36 0.56 12.70 -1.00
N PRO A 37 -0.16 13.60 -0.35
CA PRO A 37 -0.26 13.62 1.11
C PRO A 37 -1.05 12.40 1.62
N SER A 38 -0.57 11.80 2.71
CA SER A 38 -1.13 10.59 3.29
C SER A 38 -1.94 10.79 4.59
N LEU A 39 -1.99 12.03 5.10
CA LEU A 39 -2.55 12.34 6.44
C LEU A 39 -3.64 13.42 6.42
N ARG A 40 -4.39 13.55 5.33
CA ARG A 40 -5.46 14.53 5.20
C ARG A 40 -6.46 14.08 4.14
N THR A 41 -7.41 14.93 3.81
CA THR A 41 -8.21 14.73 2.61
C THR A 41 -7.30 14.77 1.38
N LEU A 42 -7.39 13.74 0.56
CA LEU A 42 -6.80 13.66 -0.77
C LEU A 42 -7.91 13.90 -1.79
N ARG A 43 -7.82 15.03 -2.48
CA ARG A 43 -8.83 15.41 -3.49
C ARG A 43 -8.35 14.94 -4.86
N ALA A 44 -9.18 14.16 -5.53
CA ALA A 44 -8.91 13.67 -6.88
C ALA A 44 -10.07 14.01 -7.80
N VAL A 45 -9.75 14.29 -9.07
CA VAL A 45 -10.74 14.37 -10.13
C VAL A 45 -10.64 13.15 -11.03
N LEU A 46 -11.78 12.52 -11.35
CA LEU A 46 -11.87 11.42 -12.31
C LEU A 46 -12.44 11.92 -13.63
N LEU A 47 -11.63 11.81 -14.67
CA LEU A 47 -11.91 12.24 -16.02
C LEU A 47 -12.21 11.02 -16.91
N LEU A 48 -13.40 10.97 -17.49
CA LEU A 48 -13.78 9.99 -18.49
C LEU A 48 -13.35 10.48 -19.86
N VAL A 49 -12.50 9.75 -20.57
CA VAL A 49 -11.93 10.19 -21.85
C VAL A 49 -12.14 9.16 -22.96
N HIS A 50 -12.22 9.62 -24.21
CA HIS A 50 -12.16 8.74 -25.36
C HIS A 50 -11.20 9.29 -26.43
N ALA A 51 -10.34 8.43 -26.93
CA ALA A 51 -9.40 8.76 -28.00
C ALA A 51 -10.11 8.84 -29.37
N ALA A 52 -9.47 9.45 -30.36
CA ALA A 52 -10.04 9.61 -31.71
C ALA A 52 -10.34 8.29 -32.43
N ASP A 53 -9.73 7.18 -31.99
CA ASP A 53 -9.94 5.82 -32.54
C ASP A 53 -10.88 4.95 -31.69
N ALA A 54 -11.56 5.52 -30.69
CA ALA A 54 -12.54 4.81 -29.86
C ALA A 54 -13.77 5.70 -29.61
N PRO A 55 -15.00 5.19 -29.73
CA PRO A 55 -16.19 5.94 -29.32
C PRO A 55 -16.26 6.03 -27.78
N PRO A 56 -16.99 7.03 -27.24
CA PRO A 56 -17.37 6.99 -25.84
C PRO A 56 -18.25 5.78 -25.54
N ASP A 57 -18.28 5.36 -24.28
CA ASP A 57 -19.24 4.34 -23.85
C ASP A 57 -20.63 4.94 -23.70
N ASP A 58 -21.66 4.08 -23.78
CA ASP A 58 -23.08 4.51 -23.75
C ASP A 58 -23.53 5.00 -22.35
N PHE A 59 -22.69 4.81 -21.34
CA PHE A 59 -22.98 5.23 -19.97
C PHE A 59 -22.09 6.44 -19.57
N VAL A 60 -22.69 7.38 -18.85
CA VAL A 60 -22.00 8.44 -18.13
C VAL A 60 -22.16 8.20 -16.62
N ALA A 61 -22.60 6.98 -16.25
CA ALA A 61 -22.72 6.66 -14.84
C ALA A 61 -21.33 6.85 -14.21
N ALA A 62 -21.25 7.87 -13.38
CA ALA A 62 -20.10 8.04 -12.55
C ALA A 62 -19.81 6.71 -11.83
N PRO A 63 -18.57 6.27 -11.72
CA PRO A 63 -18.22 5.11 -10.91
C PRO A 63 -18.41 5.41 -9.42
N GLY A 64 -19.58 5.93 -9.04
CA GLY A 64 -19.91 6.41 -7.71
C GLY A 64 -19.67 5.34 -6.66
N GLN A 65 -20.15 4.12 -6.91
CA GLN A 65 -19.91 3.01 -6.00
C GLN A 65 -18.41 2.64 -5.90
N LEU A 66 -17.66 2.71 -7.00
CA LEU A 66 -16.22 2.46 -6.98
C LEU A 66 -15.49 3.50 -6.13
N VAL A 67 -15.83 4.77 -6.32
CA VAL A 67 -15.23 5.91 -5.61
C VAL A 67 -15.55 5.84 -4.12
N GLU A 68 -16.81 5.57 -3.75
CA GLU A 68 -17.21 5.37 -2.36
C GLU A 68 -16.48 4.19 -1.73
N SER A 69 -16.41 3.05 -2.43
CA SER A 69 -15.68 1.88 -1.94
C SER A 69 -14.18 2.14 -1.74
N ALA A 70 -13.57 2.95 -2.60
CA ALA A 70 -12.17 3.34 -2.45
C ALA A 70 -11.98 4.27 -1.25
N ARG A 71 -12.87 5.23 -1.05
CA ARG A 71 -12.89 6.08 0.14
C ARG A 71 -12.98 5.25 1.42
N ASP A 72 -13.95 4.33 1.47
CA ASP A 72 -14.16 3.44 2.61
C ASP A 72 -12.93 2.58 2.89
N TRP A 73 -12.27 2.09 1.83
CA TRP A 73 -11.04 1.33 1.97
C TRP A 73 -9.94 2.17 2.62
N PHE A 74 -9.68 3.38 2.11
CA PHE A 74 -8.65 4.27 2.66
C PHE A 74 -8.97 4.71 4.07
N GLN A 75 -10.22 5.04 4.38
CA GLN A 75 -10.64 5.38 5.73
C GLN A 75 -10.45 4.22 6.71
N SER A 76 -10.86 3.01 6.34
CA SER A 76 -10.69 1.82 7.18
C SER A 76 -9.22 1.51 7.42
N VAL A 77 -8.43 1.38 6.33
CA VAL A 77 -7.04 0.93 6.39
C VAL A 77 -6.12 1.98 7.03
N SER A 78 -6.46 3.26 6.93
CA SER A 78 -5.71 4.35 7.57
C SER A 78 -6.17 4.68 9.00
N TYR A 79 -7.17 3.99 9.53
CA TYR A 79 -7.85 4.35 10.79
C TYR A 79 -8.41 5.78 10.77
N GLY A 80 -9.00 6.19 9.64
CA GLY A 80 -9.59 7.51 9.44
C GLY A 80 -8.60 8.64 9.17
N ARG A 81 -7.32 8.34 8.90
CA ARG A 81 -6.29 9.38 8.69
C ARG A 81 -6.21 9.92 7.28
N LEU A 82 -6.67 9.14 6.31
CA LEU A 82 -6.80 9.54 4.91
C LEU A 82 -8.26 9.49 4.50
N ASP A 83 -8.77 10.60 3.98
CA ASP A 83 -10.08 10.71 3.35
C ASP A 83 -9.89 10.97 1.85
N LEU A 84 -10.09 9.94 1.03
CA LEU A 84 -10.05 10.07 -0.43
C LEU A 84 -11.38 10.62 -0.92
N GLN A 85 -11.37 11.79 -1.50
CA GLN A 85 -12.53 12.41 -2.15
C GLN A 85 -12.29 12.47 -3.65
N VAL A 86 -13.15 11.82 -4.42
CA VAL A 86 -13.04 11.79 -5.88
C VAL A 86 -14.27 12.45 -6.47
N GLU A 87 -14.06 13.53 -7.19
CA GLU A 87 -15.07 14.16 -8.02
C GLU A 87 -15.00 13.61 -9.44
N THR A 88 -16.12 13.25 -10.02
CA THR A 88 -16.18 12.74 -11.39
C THR A 88 -16.78 13.78 -12.31
N VAL A 89 -16.09 14.10 -13.41
CA VAL A 89 -16.67 14.92 -14.48
C VAL A 89 -17.69 14.05 -15.25
N PRO A 90 -19.00 14.36 -15.17
CA PRO A 90 -20.04 13.44 -15.64
C PRO A 90 -20.25 13.55 -17.16
N ARG A 91 -19.16 13.43 -17.92
CA ARG A 91 -19.18 13.43 -19.40
C ARG A 91 -17.93 12.77 -19.97
N TRP A 92 -18.05 12.24 -21.16
CA TRP A 92 -16.92 11.79 -21.95
C TRP A 92 -16.23 12.98 -22.62
N LEU A 93 -14.93 13.10 -22.39
CA LEU A 93 -14.07 14.13 -22.96
C LEU A 93 -13.39 13.60 -24.23
N PRO A 94 -13.64 14.18 -25.41
CA PRO A 94 -13.00 13.74 -26.65
C PRO A 94 -11.54 14.19 -26.68
N LEU A 95 -10.63 13.28 -27.01
CA LEU A 95 -9.23 13.58 -27.21
C LEU A 95 -8.87 13.58 -28.69
N PRO A 96 -8.00 14.51 -29.17
CA PRO A 96 -7.74 14.70 -30.60
C PRO A 96 -6.90 13.60 -31.26
N ALA A 97 -6.08 12.85 -30.49
CA ALA A 97 -5.18 11.85 -31.03
C ALA A 97 -5.71 10.42 -30.86
N ARG A 98 -5.08 9.48 -31.54
CA ARG A 98 -5.37 8.04 -31.42
C ARG A 98 -4.68 7.45 -30.19
N SER A 99 -5.25 6.42 -29.62
CA SER A 99 -4.75 5.81 -28.41
C SER A 99 -3.30 5.30 -28.44
N PRO A 100 -2.75 4.74 -29.55
CA PRO A 100 -1.33 4.38 -29.59
C PRO A 100 -0.37 5.57 -29.49
N GLU A 101 -0.79 6.77 -29.92
CA GLU A 101 0.03 7.98 -29.80
C GLU A 101 0.17 8.38 -28.32
N TYR A 102 -0.88 8.22 -27.52
CA TYR A 102 -0.88 8.49 -26.11
C TYR A 102 -0.07 7.48 -25.29
N VAL A 103 -0.07 6.20 -25.71
CA VAL A 103 0.81 5.20 -25.08
C VAL A 103 2.29 5.51 -25.36
N ALA A 104 2.59 6.11 -26.52
CA ALA A 104 3.94 6.48 -26.90
C ALA A 104 4.42 7.79 -26.24
N ASP A 105 3.50 8.70 -25.88
CA ASP A 105 3.79 10.02 -25.31
C ASP A 105 2.82 10.37 -24.18
N ALA A 106 3.24 10.01 -22.97
CA ALA A 106 2.46 10.27 -21.75
C ALA A 106 2.30 11.77 -21.45
N GLY A 107 3.27 12.60 -21.81
CA GLY A 107 3.19 14.05 -21.62
C GLY A 107 2.12 14.67 -22.51
N ARG A 108 2.05 14.28 -23.78
CA ARG A 108 0.97 14.67 -24.69
C ARG A 108 -0.39 14.16 -24.21
N TYR A 109 -0.45 12.91 -23.71
CA TYR A 109 -1.70 12.38 -23.16
C TYR A 109 -2.24 13.27 -22.03
N LEU A 110 -1.40 13.57 -21.05
CA LEU A 110 -1.80 14.45 -19.95
C LEU A 110 -2.21 15.84 -20.46
N ALA A 111 -1.46 16.42 -21.38
CA ALA A 111 -1.76 17.76 -21.91
C ALA A 111 -3.12 17.79 -22.62
N ASP A 112 -3.40 16.82 -23.49
CA ASP A 112 -4.67 16.74 -24.21
C ASP A 112 -5.85 16.46 -23.28
N VAL A 113 -5.68 15.63 -22.26
CA VAL A 113 -6.69 15.36 -21.22
C VAL A 113 -6.99 16.62 -20.42
N VAL A 114 -5.96 17.31 -19.94
CA VAL A 114 -6.12 18.56 -19.17
C VAL A 114 -6.81 19.61 -20.01
N ALA A 115 -6.40 19.83 -21.26
CA ALA A 115 -7.03 20.78 -22.16
C ALA A 115 -8.50 20.45 -22.44
N ALA A 116 -8.86 19.17 -22.55
CA ALA A 116 -10.25 18.75 -22.75
C ALA A 116 -11.12 18.92 -21.49
N ALA A 117 -10.51 18.85 -20.30
CA ALA A 117 -11.21 18.98 -19.01
C ALA A 117 -11.27 20.43 -18.48
N ASP A 118 -10.33 21.29 -18.88
CA ASP A 118 -10.16 22.66 -18.39
C ASP A 118 -11.47 23.51 -18.37
N PRO A 119 -12.39 23.42 -19.34
CA PRO A 119 -13.66 24.13 -19.26
C PRO A 119 -14.62 23.68 -18.15
N TYR A 120 -14.31 22.57 -17.46
CA TYR A 120 -15.21 21.89 -16.50
C TYR A 120 -14.58 21.66 -15.14
N VAL A 121 -13.27 21.86 -15.00
CA VAL A 121 -12.49 21.52 -13.81
C VAL A 121 -11.58 22.67 -13.43
N ASP A 122 -11.66 23.12 -12.19
CA ASP A 122 -10.60 23.94 -11.58
C ASP A 122 -9.56 23.00 -10.97
N PHE A 123 -8.47 22.78 -11.67
CA PHE A 123 -7.41 21.86 -11.25
C PHE A 123 -6.68 22.30 -9.98
N SER A 124 -6.78 23.57 -9.59
CA SER A 124 -6.20 24.05 -8.33
C SER A 124 -6.86 23.43 -7.09
N GLU A 125 -8.05 22.86 -7.25
CA GLU A 125 -8.77 22.19 -6.16
C GLU A 125 -8.39 20.75 -5.94
N PHE A 126 -7.56 20.12 -6.81
CA PHE A 126 -7.26 18.70 -6.78
C PHE A 126 -5.78 18.41 -6.60
N ASP A 127 -5.50 17.36 -5.81
CA ASP A 127 -4.15 16.83 -5.62
C ASP A 127 -3.77 15.81 -6.72
N VAL A 128 -4.78 15.15 -7.32
CA VAL A 128 -4.59 13.99 -8.21
C VAL A 128 -5.57 14.01 -9.38
N VAL A 129 -5.11 13.62 -10.56
CA VAL A 129 -5.95 13.41 -11.74
C VAL A 129 -6.02 11.89 -12.06
N TYR A 130 -7.23 11.34 -12.05
CA TYR A 130 -7.54 10.00 -12.51
C TYR A 130 -8.11 10.07 -13.93
N ILE A 131 -7.60 9.25 -14.85
CA ILE A 131 -8.01 9.25 -16.26
C ILE A 131 -8.52 7.85 -16.60
N ALA A 132 -9.81 7.74 -16.92
CA ALA A 132 -10.47 6.50 -17.29
C ALA A 132 -10.85 6.50 -18.78
N PRO A 133 -10.13 5.79 -19.64
CA PRO A 133 -10.46 5.71 -21.06
C PRO A 133 -11.67 4.80 -21.31
N ALA A 134 -12.41 5.10 -22.37
CA ALA A 134 -13.55 4.31 -22.85
C ALA A 134 -13.16 2.84 -23.08
N SER A 135 -14.13 1.93 -22.89
CA SER A 135 -13.89 0.47 -22.91
C SER A 135 -13.34 -0.06 -24.24
N LYS A 136 -13.66 0.58 -25.34
CA LYS A 136 -13.22 0.21 -26.69
C LYS A 136 -11.90 0.85 -27.12
N THR A 137 -11.19 1.51 -26.19
CA THR A 137 -9.89 2.14 -26.51
C THR A 137 -8.84 1.06 -26.81
N PRO A 138 -8.26 1.03 -28.05
CA PRO A 138 -7.39 -0.08 -28.47
C PRO A 138 -6.07 -0.21 -27.73
N ALA A 139 -5.53 0.91 -27.25
CA ALA A 139 -4.25 0.93 -26.56
C ALA A 139 -4.33 1.80 -25.31
N THR A 140 -3.91 1.26 -24.17
CA THR A 140 -3.86 1.97 -22.88
C THR A 140 -2.61 1.59 -22.11
N ALA A 141 -2.13 2.54 -21.30
CA ALA A 141 -1.12 2.28 -20.29
C ALA A 141 -1.75 2.51 -18.91
N THR A 142 -1.31 1.75 -17.93
CA THR A 142 -1.73 1.92 -16.52
C THR A 142 -0.49 2.01 -15.66
N SER A 143 -0.36 3.11 -14.96
CA SER A 143 0.70 3.32 -13.97
C SER A 143 0.43 4.62 -13.23
N ALA A 144 0.72 4.64 -11.94
CA ALA A 144 0.80 5.91 -11.23
C ALA A 144 2.00 6.73 -11.72
N ILE A 145 1.75 7.98 -12.08
CA ILE A 145 2.77 8.88 -12.62
C ILE A 145 2.96 10.05 -11.67
N LEU A 146 4.21 10.28 -11.27
CA LEU A 146 4.62 11.34 -10.35
C LEU A 146 5.44 12.40 -11.12
N ASN A 147 5.01 12.71 -12.33
CA ASN A 147 5.64 13.70 -13.20
C ASN A 147 4.58 14.36 -14.07
N GLY A 148 4.49 15.67 -14.04
CA GLY A 148 3.52 16.45 -14.83
C GLY A 148 4.02 16.83 -16.22
N PHE A 149 5.23 16.50 -16.61
CA PHE A 149 5.82 16.87 -17.91
C PHE A 149 5.73 18.37 -18.21
N GLY A 150 5.59 19.21 -17.17
CA GLY A 150 5.38 20.65 -17.31
C GLY A 150 3.95 21.06 -17.68
N VAL A 151 3.00 20.12 -17.71
CA VAL A 151 1.58 20.44 -17.96
C VAL A 151 1.01 21.23 -16.78
N ARG A 152 0.38 22.37 -17.08
CA ARG A 152 -0.19 23.28 -16.07
C ARG A 152 -1.61 23.65 -16.44
N ALA A 153 -2.45 23.79 -15.41
CA ALA A 153 -3.78 24.38 -15.49
C ALA A 153 -4.05 25.14 -14.18
N ASP A 154 -4.85 26.21 -14.22
CA ASP A 154 -5.26 27.03 -13.07
C ASP A 154 -4.09 27.47 -12.16
N GLY A 155 -2.92 27.73 -12.76
CA GLY A 155 -1.70 28.14 -12.04
C GLY A 155 -0.88 27.00 -11.43
N GLU A 156 -1.38 25.77 -11.40
CA GLU A 156 -0.73 24.60 -10.81
C GLU A 156 -0.13 23.67 -11.87
N GLU A 157 0.91 22.91 -11.52
CA GLU A 157 1.44 21.83 -12.34
C GLU A 157 0.78 20.49 -11.95
N ILE A 158 0.23 19.79 -12.94
CA ILE A 158 -0.44 18.49 -12.74
C ILE A 158 0.62 17.39 -12.63
N LYS A 159 1.07 17.09 -11.42
CA LYS A 159 2.20 16.14 -11.16
C LYS A 159 1.78 14.72 -10.88
N LEU A 160 0.63 14.53 -10.26
CA LEU A 160 0.19 13.24 -9.75
C LEU A 160 -1.05 12.79 -10.51
N TRP A 161 -0.91 11.74 -11.32
CA TRP A 161 -2.01 11.27 -12.13
C TRP A 161 -1.91 9.77 -12.44
N ILE A 162 -3.05 9.17 -12.73
CA ILE A 162 -3.16 7.74 -13.06
C ILE A 162 -3.96 7.59 -14.33
N PRO A 163 -3.35 7.16 -15.44
CA PRO A 163 -4.09 6.60 -16.57
C PRO A 163 -4.51 5.17 -16.23
N PHE A 164 -5.81 4.92 -16.20
CA PHE A 164 -6.35 3.57 -16.02
C PHE A 164 -6.46 2.81 -17.36
N PRO A 165 -6.60 1.47 -17.34
CA PRO A 165 -6.84 0.72 -18.56
C PRO A 165 -8.23 1.00 -19.14
N ALA A 166 -8.41 0.67 -20.42
CA ALA A 166 -9.72 0.75 -21.07
C ALA A 166 -10.78 -0.04 -20.29
N GLY A 167 -11.96 0.57 -20.13
CA GLY A 167 -13.08 -0.04 -19.41
C GLY A 167 -12.94 -0.07 -17.89
N PHE A 168 -11.93 0.60 -17.32
CA PHE A 168 -11.75 0.67 -15.86
C PHE A 168 -13.00 1.16 -15.12
N ALA A 169 -13.64 2.22 -15.64
CA ALA A 169 -14.82 2.81 -15.01
C ALA A 169 -16.03 1.86 -15.05
N GLU A 170 -16.16 1.06 -16.11
CA GLU A 170 -17.20 0.03 -16.25
C GLU A 170 -16.92 -1.19 -15.36
N ALA A 171 -15.68 -1.63 -15.30
CA ALA A 171 -15.26 -2.79 -14.51
C ALA A 171 -15.37 -2.58 -13.00
N GLY A 172 -15.29 -1.33 -12.53
CA GLY A 172 -15.33 -1.00 -11.11
C GLY A 172 -14.18 -1.62 -10.30
N ASP A 173 -12.95 -1.65 -10.87
CA ASP A 173 -11.78 -2.31 -10.24
C ASP A 173 -11.24 -1.51 -9.06
N LEU A 174 -11.86 -1.70 -7.89
CA LEU A 174 -11.44 -1.10 -6.63
C LEU A 174 -9.96 -1.37 -6.31
N LEU A 175 -9.50 -2.60 -6.55
CA LEU A 175 -8.14 -2.98 -6.15
C LEU A 175 -7.09 -2.29 -7.03
N MET A 176 -7.42 -2.04 -8.29
CA MET A 176 -6.57 -1.23 -9.15
C MET A 176 -6.52 0.22 -8.67
N LEU A 177 -7.67 0.82 -8.35
CA LEU A 177 -7.70 2.20 -7.87
C LEU A 177 -6.87 2.37 -6.61
N VAL A 178 -7.06 1.51 -5.60
CA VAL A 178 -6.32 1.64 -4.34
C VAL A 178 -4.83 1.31 -4.49
N HIS A 179 -4.47 0.35 -5.35
CA HIS A 179 -3.08 -0.01 -5.66
C HIS A 179 -2.33 1.15 -6.30
N GLU A 180 -2.88 1.69 -7.40
CA GLU A 180 -2.23 2.80 -8.13
C GLU A 180 -2.19 4.08 -7.27
N THR A 181 -3.24 4.34 -6.48
CA THR A 181 -3.21 5.45 -5.51
C THR A 181 -2.13 5.21 -4.43
N GLY A 182 -1.92 3.95 -4.03
CA GLY A 182 -0.81 3.57 -3.14
C GLY A 182 0.57 4.01 -3.67
N HIS A 183 0.79 3.91 -4.98
CA HIS A 183 2.01 4.42 -5.61
C HIS A 183 2.11 5.95 -5.52
N LEU A 184 1.02 6.67 -5.72
CA LEU A 184 1.00 8.13 -5.53
C LEU A 184 1.31 8.53 -4.08
N LEU A 185 0.93 7.71 -3.10
CA LEU A 185 1.29 7.88 -1.69
C LEU A 185 2.75 7.47 -1.39
N GLY A 186 3.47 6.92 -2.36
CA GLY A 186 4.87 6.54 -2.26
C GLY A 186 5.12 5.07 -1.88
N LEU A 187 4.15 4.18 -2.03
CA LEU A 187 4.31 2.74 -1.79
C LEU A 187 4.84 2.04 -3.05
N PRO A 188 5.91 1.23 -2.98
CA PRO A 188 6.41 0.48 -4.12
C PRO A 188 5.61 -0.80 -4.36
N ASP A 189 5.73 -1.37 -5.56
CA ASP A 189 5.36 -2.75 -5.82
C ASP A 189 6.13 -3.70 -4.90
N LEU A 190 5.42 -4.66 -4.33
CA LEU A 190 6.01 -5.72 -3.50
C LEU A 190 6.29 -7.01 -4.29
N TYR A 191 5.95 -7.03 -5.57
CA TYR A 191 6.23 -8.14 -6.47
C TYR A 191 7.32 -7.79 -7.48
N SER A 192 7.98 -8.82 -8.01
CA SER A 192 8.84 -8.68 -9.19
C SER A 192 8.19 -9.39 -10.37
N ARG A 193 8.14 -8.73 -11.53
CA ARG A 193 7.60 -9.33 -12.77
C ARG A 193 8.34 -10.65 -13.06
N GLY A 194 7.58 -11.72 -13.26
CA GLY A 194 8.10 -13.05 -13.57
C GLY A 194 8.48 -13.91 -12.36
N SER A 195 8.27 -13.44 -11.11
CA SER A 195 8.51 -14.24 -9.91
C SER A 195 7.23 -14.46 -9.11
N THR A 196 6.78 -15.70 -9.00
CA THR A 196 5.69 -16.10 -8.10
C THR A 196 6.10 -16.13 -6.64
N ALA A 197 7.40 -16.13 -6.36
CA ALA A 197 7.94 -16.21 -4.99
C ALA A 197 7.69 -14.95 -4.15
N THR A 198 7.32 -13.84 -4.77
CA THR A 198 7.02 -12.56 -4.12
C THR A 198 5.52 -12.25 -4.11
N PHE A 199 4.69 -13.03 -4.80
CA PHE A 199 3.24 -12.88 -4.78
C PHE A 199 2.68 -13.37 -3.44
N HIS A 200 2.09 -12.46 -2.69
CA HIS A 200 1.38 -12.77 -1.45
C HIS A 200 0.10 -11.93 -1.34
N ARG A 201 -0.76 -12.27 -0.39
CA ARG A 201 -2.08 -11.63 -0.17
C ARG A 201 -2.12 -10.78 1.10
N TRP A 202 -0.97 -10.32 1.58
CA TRP A 202 -0.86 -9.58 2.84
C TRP A 202 -0.85 -8.07 2.66
N ASP A 203 -0.78 -7.61 1.40
CA ASP A 203 -0.72 -6.21 1.06
C ASP A 203 -1.23 -6.00 -0.38
N VAL A 204 -2.07 -4.99 -0.60
CA VAL A 204 -2.60 -4.68 -1.93
C VAL A 204 -1.49 -4.33 -2.92
N MET A 205 -0.33 -3.85 -2.44
CA MET A 205 0.84 -3.58 -3.30
C MET A 205 1.58 -4.86 -3.76
N ALA A 206 1.26 -6.03 -3.21
CA ALA A 206 1.86 -7.29 -3.62
C ALA A 206 1.05 -8.05 -4.66
N ALA A 207 -0.26 -7.89 -4.66
CA ALA A 207 -1.17 -8.48 -5.62
C ALA A 207 -2.48 -7.71 -5.58
N ARG A 208 -3.14 -7.56 -6.72
CA ARG A 208 -4.52 -7.02 -6.78
C ARG A 208 -5.50 -8.04 -6.20
N TRP A 209 -5.49 -8.17 -4.91
CA TRP A 209 -6.36 -9.05 -4.14
C TRP A 209 -6.97 -8.26 -2.98
N PRO A 210 -8.20 -8.53 -2.59
CA PRO A 210 -8.76 -7.92 -1.39
C PRO A 210 -7.83 -8.14 -0.22
N ALA A 211 -7.12 -7.10 0.17
CA ALA A 211 -6.16 -7.09 1.26
C ALA A 211 -6.03 -5.68 1.80
N GLU A 212 -5.61 -5.60 3.03
CA GLU A 212 -5.17 -4.37 3.65
C GLU A 212 -3.71 -4.04 3.27
N LEU A 213 -3.07 -3.12 3.96
CA LEU A 213 -1.63 -2.89 3.87
C LEU A 213 -0.90 -3.61 5.01
N LEU A 214 0.36 -3.96 4.81
CA LEU A 214 1.27 -4.36 5.89
C LEU A 214 1.42 -3.23 6.92
N ALA A 215 1.65 -3.57 8.18
CA ALA A 215 1.90 -2.59 9.24
C ALA A 215 3.08 -1.66 8.91
N TRP A 216 4.09 -2.16 8.17
CA TRP A 216 5.20 -1.34 7.70
C TRP A 216 4.74 -0.22 6.76
N HIS A 217 3.86 -0.51 5.79
CA HIS A 217 3.30 0.50 4.89
C HIS A 217 2.44 1.51 5.64
N ARG A 218 1.59 1.06 6.58
CA ARG A 218 0.82 1.99 7.43
C ARG A 218 1.74 2.88 8.28
N TRP A 219 2.84 2.32 8.81
CA TRP A 219 3.84 3.09 9.55
C TRP A 219 4.55 4.12 8.66
N LYS A 220 4.92 3.72 7.47
CA LYS A 220 5.54 4.60 6.47
C LYS A 220 4.65 5.77 6.09
N LEU A 221 3.35 5.53 5.93
CA LEU A 221 2.34 6.55 5.61
C LEU A 221 1.92 7.40 6.82
N GLY A 222 2.40 7.09 8.03
CA GLY A 222 2.00 7.78 9.24
C GLY A 222 0.61 7.38 9.77
N TRP A 223 0.09 6.24 9.32
CA TRP A 223 -1.23 5.75 9.72
C TRP A 223 -1.21 4.98 11.06
N LEU A 224 -0.04 4.65 11.58
CA LEU A 224 0.13 4.11 12.92
C LEU A 224 0.67 5.18 13.86
N ASP A 225 0.08 5.25 15.07
CA ASP A 225 0.62 6.10 16.14
C ASP A 225 1.96 5.56 16.65
N PRO A 226 2.83 6.43 17.18
CA PRO A 226 4.08 6.00 17.77
C PRO A 226 3.92 4.98 18.91
N ASP A 227 2.85 5.04 19.69
CA ASP A 227 2.53 4.10 20.76
C ASP A 227 1.96 2.77 20.28
N ALA A 228 1.44 2.73 19.04
CA ALA A 228 1.02 1.50 18.38
C ALA A 228 2.20 0.67 17.82
N VAL A 229 3.44 1.17 17.91
CA VAL A 229 4.64 0.51 17.37
C VAL A 229 5.67 0.32 18.45
N VAL A 230 6.18 -0.90 18.60
CA VAL A 230 7.35 -1.20 19.42
C VAL A 230 8.58 -1.30 18.52
N CYS A 231 9.51 -0.39 18.67
CA CYS A 231 10.79 -0.42 17.97
C CYS A 231 11.86 -1.09 18.82
N LEU A 232 12.63 -1.99 18.23
CA LEU A 232 13.79 -2.67 18.83
C LEU A 232 15.03 -2.40 18.00
N THR A 233 16.17 -2.24 18.67
CA THR A 233 17.49 -2.03 18.07
C THR A 233 18.55 -2.83 18.84
N GLY A 234 19.69 -3.05 18.22
CA GLY A 234 20.84 -3.67 18.89
C GLY A 234 20.55 -5.08 19.40
N LYS A 235 20.73 -5.29 20.71
CA LYS A 235 20.53 -6.59 21.42
C LYS A 235 19.26 -6.61 22.27
N ASP A 236 18.27 -5.81 21.91
CA ASP A 236 17.01 -5.71 22.65
C ASP A 236 16.26 -7.04 22.68
N SER A 237 15.54 -7.27 23.79
CA SER A 237 14.60 -8.39 23.91
C SER A 237 13.34 -7.90 24.60
N ARG A 238 12.19 -8.09 23.96
CA ARG A 238 10.88 -7.73 24.53
C ARG A 238 9.82 -8.77 24.30
N THR A 239 8.94 -8.89 25.27
CA THR A 239 7.65 -9.58 25.14
C THR A 239 6.58 -8.51 24.99
N VAL A 240 5.81 -8.59 23.92
CA VAL A 240 4.82 -7.59 23.51
C VAL A 240 3.50 -8.31 23.21
N THR A 241 2.38 -7.72 23.59
CA THR A 241 1.06 -8.11 23.10
C THR A 241 0.77 -7.29 21.84
N VAL A 242 0.61 -7.98 20.70
CA VAL A 242 0.34 -7.38 19.40
C VAL A 242 -1.12 -7.66 19.04
N SER A 243 -1.86 -6.61 18.74
CA SER A 243 -3.28 -6.65 18.37
C SER A 243 -3.43 -6.80 16.85
N PRO A 244 -4.52 -7.42 16.37
CA PRO A 244 -4.82 -7.50 14.94
C PRO A 244 -4.78 -6.14 14.25
N LEU A 245 -4.23 -6.12 13.04
CA LEU A 245 -4.03 -4.91 12.27
C LEU A 245 -5.35 -4.33 11.74
N GLU A 246 -6.35 -5.18 11.55
CA GLU A 246 -7.67 -4.84 10.99
C GLU A 246 -8.55 -4.03 11.95
N ARG A 247 -8.13 -3.90 13.21
CA ARG A 247 -8.86 -3.14 14.24
C ARG A 247 -8.03 -1.97 14.75
N ALA A 248 -8.65 -0.87 15.10
CA ALA A 248 -7.97 0.25 15.75
C ALA A 248 -7.51 -0.09 17.18
N GLY A 249 -6.54 0.65 17.70
CA GLY A 249 -6.05 0.57 19.08
C GLY A 249 -5.09 -0.60 19.35
N GLY A 250 -4.36 -0.51 20.44
CA GLY A 250 -3.33 -1.47 20.86
C GLY A 250 -2.05 -1.41 20.02
N THR A 251 -1.06 -2.22 20.38
CA THR A 251 0.20 -2.32 19.62
C THR A 251 -0.05 -3.10 18.32
N LYS A 252 0.28 -2.52 17.18
CA LYS A 252 0.05 -3.07 15.84
C LYS A 252 1.27 -3.79 15.27
N ALA A 253 2.45 -3.35 15.64
CA ALA A 253 3.67 -3.93 15.12
C ALA A 253 4.82 -3.90 16.12
N VAL A 254 5.71 -4.89 15.96
CA VAL A 254 7.07 -4.84 16.52
C VAL A 254 8.04 -4.76 15.36
N PHE A 255 8.83 -3.71 15.29
CA PHE A 255 9.89 -3.54 14.29
C PHE A 255 11.25 -3.72 14.95
N LEU A 256 12.07 -4.61 14.40
CA LEU A 256 13.47 -4.76 14.77
C LEU A 256 14.36 -4.21 13.65
N ARG A 257 15.03 -3.09 13.91
CA ARG A 257 15.92 -2.45 12.93
C ARG A 257 17.30 -3.07 12.92
N ARG A 258 17.79 -3.37 11.73
CA ARG A 258 19.16 -3.81 11.45
C ARG A 258 19.71 -3.05 10.23
N GLY A 259 20.23 -1.87 10.46
CA GLY A 259 20.67 -0.98 9.38
C GLY A 259 19.48 -0.55 8.50
N ARG A 260 19.53 -0.87 7.22
CA ARG A 260 18.44 -0.60 6.26
C ARG A 260 17.35 -1.71 6.25
N GLN A 261 17.55 -2.78 6.96
CA GLN A 261 16.56 -3.85 7.07
C GLN A 261 15.73 -3.70 8.34
N ILE A 262 14.46 -3.98 8.21
CA ILE A 262 13.49 -4.09 9.31
C ILE A 262 12.95 -5.51 9.32
N LEU A 263 13.01 -6.20 10.45
CA LEU A 263 12.14 -7.34 10.69
C LEU A 263 10.86 -6.82 11.33
N ALA A 264 9.73 -7.10 10.70
CA ALA A 264 8.41 -6.71 11.17
C ALA A 264 7.63 -7.93 11.68
N VAL A 265 6.89 -7.72 12.76
CA VAL A 265 5.98 -8.69 13.38
C VAL A 265 4.66 -7.99 13.59
N GLU A 266 3.60 -8.50 13.00
CA GLU A 266 2.23 -8.00 13.11
C GLU A 266 1.25 -9.15 13.30
N VAL A 267 -0.01 -8.88 13.60
CA VAL A 267 -1.08 -9.87 13.68
C VAL A 267 -2.13 -9.58 12.64
N ARG A 268 -2.56 -10.62 11.92
CA ARG A 268 -3.63 -10.55 10.91
C ARG A 268 -4.81 -11.43 11.33
N GLU A 269 -6.03 -10.94 11.09
CA GLU A 269 -7.27 -11.70 11.29
C GLU A 269 -8.17 -11.62 10.06
N LYS A 270 -9.14 -12.56 9.96
CA LYS A 270 -10.12 -12.59 8.86
C LYS A 270 -11.25 -11.61 9.14
N SER A 271 -10.98 -10.32 8.96
CA SER A 271 -11.98 -9.27 9.11
C SER A 271 -11.71 -8.12 8.13
N GLY A 272 -12.69 -7.25 7.90
CA GLY A 272 -12.58 -6.14 6.99
C GLY A 272 -12.16 -6.59 5.58
N TYR A 273 -11.18 -5.91 5.01
CA TYR A 273 -10.64 -6.25 3.68
C TYR A 273 -9.78 -7.52 3.69
N ASP A 274 -9.41 -8.02 4.86
CA ASP A 274 -8.71 -9.27 5.06
C ASP A 274 -9.63 -10.48 5.30
N ALA A 275 -10.94 -10.34 5.17
CA ALA A 275 -11.92 -11.41 5.40
C ALA A 275 -11.64 -12.67 4.54
N SER A 276 -11.03 -12.51 3.37
CA SER A 276 -10.68 -13.59 2.43
C SER A 276 -9.28 -14.19 2.65
N LEU A 277 -8.55 -13.80 3.68
CA LEU A 277 -7.24 -14.39 3.99
C LEU A 277 -7.36 -15.92 4.19
N CYS A 278 -6.35 -16.65 3.74
CA CYS A 278 -6.30 -18.09 3.94
C CYS A 278 -6.15 -18.45 5.40
N GLU A 279 -5.30 -17.71 6.12
CA GLU A 279 -4.92 -17.97 7.50
C GLU A 279 -4.80 -16.69 8.30
N THR A 280 -4.87 -16.83 9.62
CA THR A 280 -4.74 -15.76 10.61
C THR A 280 -3.59 -16.05 11.56
N GLY A 281 -3.09 -15.04 12.25
CA GLY A 281 -2.05 -15.19 13.26
C GLY A 281 -0.94 -14.17 13.13
N VAL A 282 0.23 -14.51 13.63
CA VAL A 282 1.40 -13.63 13.63
C VAL A 282 2.11 -13.70 12.28
N LEU A 283 2.05 -12.62 11.52
CA LEU A 283 2.80 -12.48 10.27
C LEU A 283 4.18 -11.90 10.56
N ILE A 284 5.21 -12.53 9.99
CA ILE A 284 6.62 -12.10 10.16
C ILE A 284 7.23 -11.90 8.79
N TYR A 285 7.85 -10.74 8.57
CA TYR A 285 8.50 -10.41 7.31
C TYR A 285 9.70 -9.48 7.50
N ALA A 286 10.58 -9.47 6.52
CA ALA A 286 11.66 -8.50 6.44
C ALA A 286 11.38 -7.48 5.34
N VAL A 287 11.68 -6.22 5.63
CA VAL A 287 11.65 -5.10 4.68
C VAL A 287 13.07 -4.64 4.43
N ASP A 288 13.47 -4.56 3.17
CA ASP A 288 14.76 -4.02 2.75
C ASP A 288 14.57 -2.63 2.14
N GLN A 289 15.01 -1.62 2.87
CA GLN A 289 14.88 -0.23 2.47
C GLN A 289 15.99 0.24 1.51
N THR A 290 16.73 -0.69 0.90
CA THR A 290 17.70 -0.34 -0.14
C THR A 290 16.95 0.20 -1.36
N PRO A 291 17.30 1.39 -1.88
CA PRO A 291 16.63 1.98 -3.02
C PRO A 291 16.59 1.03 -4.23
N PHE A 292 15.47 1.09 -4.96
CA PHE A 292 15.25 0.33 -6.21
C PHE A 292 15.37 -1.19 -6.10
N LYS A 293 15.25 -1.74 -4.91
CA LYS A 293 15.22 -3.18 -4.73
C LYS A 293 13.93 -3.77 -5.30
N ARG A 294 14.10 -4.80 -6.14
CA ARG A 294 13.01 -5.51 -6.80
C ARG A 294 12.24 -6.39 -5.83
N SER A 295 11.64 -6.54 -5.04
CA SER A 295 11.05 -7.37 -4.00
C SER A 295 11.59 -6.93 -2.65
N PRO A 296 11.18 -5.74 -2.20
CA PRO A 296 11.71 -5.18 -0.97
C PRO A 296 11.21 -5.92 0.27
N VAL A 297 10.11 -6.67 0.17
CA VAL A 297 9.51 -7.43 1.28
C VAL A 297 9.71 -8.92 1.09
N ARG A 298 10.12 -9.59 2.18
CA ARG A 298 10.25 -11.05 2.25
C ARG A 298 9.41 -11.58 3.40
N ILE A 299 8.38 -12.36 3.08
CA ILE A 299 7.55 -13.05 4.06
C ILE A 299 8.28 -14.31 4.57
N TYR A 300 8.21 -14.57 5.87
CA TYR A 300 8.67 -15.80 6.51
C TYR A 300 7.47 -16.66 6.84
N ALA A 301 7.30 -17.78 6.12
CA ALA A 301 6.23 -18.73 6.36
C ALA A 301 6.51 -19.61 7.57
N ALA A 302 5.51 -19.84 8.40
CA ALA A 302 5.57 -20.75 9.54
C ALA A 302 5.79 -22.19 9.08
N GLN A 303 5.16 -22.57 7.96
CA GLN A 303 5.25 -23.88 7.36
C GLN A 303 5.89 -23.76 5.97
N ARG A 304 7.01 -24.44 5.77
CA ARG A 304 7.72 -24.44 4.48
C ARG A 304 7.14 -25.45 3.46
N ASP A 305 6.51 -26.53 3.94
CA ASP A 305 6.19 -27.70 3.13
C ASP A 305 4.70 -28.11 3.16
N SER A 306 3.83 -27.33 3.79
CA SER A 306 2.40 -27.64 3.76
C SER A 306 1.83 -27.32 2.39
N ARG A 307 1.44 -28.38 1.66
CA ARG A 307 0.54 -28.19 0.50
C ARG A 307 -0.76 -27.63 1.04
N PRO A 308 -1.18 -26.44 0.58
CA PRO A 308 -2.45 -25.89 1.01
C PRO A 308 -3.57 -26.86 0.59
N PRO A 309 -4.62 -27.02 1.41
CA PRO A 309 -5.76 -27.84 1.05
C PRO A 309 -6.47 -27.36 -0.21
N GLU A 310 -6.26 -26.10 -0.58
CA GLU A 310 -6.82 -25.47 -1.79
C GLU A 310 -5.72 -24.80 -2.61
N ARG A 311 -5.82 -24.85 -3.95
CA ARG A 311 -4.91 -24.17 -4.88
C ARG A 311 -4.84 -22.65 -4.63
N ALA A 312 -5.87 -22.09 -3.99
CA ALA A 312 -5.98 -20.68 -3.70
C ALA A 312 -5.06 -20.20 -2.55
N CYS A 313 -4.52 -21.10 -1.72
CA CYS A 313 -3.74 -20.76 -0.51
C CYS A 313 -2.29 -21.23 -0.62
N ALA A 314 -1.51 -20.62 -1.51
CA ALA A 314 -0.08 -20.89 -1.67
C ALA A 314 0.72 -20.61 -0.36
N ALA A 315 1.93 -21.15 -0.27
CA ALA A 315 2.76 -21.12 0.94
C ALA A 315 2.91 -19.74 1.60
N LEU A 316 3.06 -18.67 0.80
CA LEU A 316 3.15 -17.31 1.32
C LEU A 316 1.80 -16.76 1.79
N TRP A 317 0.68 -17.31 1.35
CA TRP A 317 -0.67 -16.93 1.77
C TRP A 317 -1.09 -17.64 3.05
N ASN A 318 -0.35 -18.69 3.44
CA ASN A 318 -0.49 -19.47 4.65
C ASN A 318 0.74 -19.29 5.56
N ALA A 319 1.27 -18.06 5.60
CA ALA A 319 2.52 -17.74 6.30
C ALA A 319 2.39 -17.55 7.82
N PRO A 320 1.23 -17.16 8.41
CA PRO A 320 1.18 -16.81 9.83
C PRO A 320 1.57 -17.94 10.78
N PHE A 321 2.19 -17.52 11.87
CA PHE A 321 2.53 -18.38 13.02
C PHE A 321 1.37 -18.35 14.01
N ASP A 322 0.86 -19.52 14.39
CA ASP A 322 -0.22 -19.65 15.38
C ASP A 322 0.13 -20.72 16.43
N VAL A 323 -0.22 -20.42 17.69
CA VAL A 323 -0.05 -21.34 18.81
C VAL A 323 -1.06 -22.49 18.82
N ALA A 324 -2.25 -22.28 18.24
CA ALA A 324 -3.33 -23.26 18.23
C ALA A 324 -3.03 -24.48 17.36
N ARG A 325 -2.12 -24.37 16.41
CA ARG A 325 -1.82 -25.41 15.42
C ARG A 325 -0.73 -26.40 15.83
N GLY A 326 -0.19 -26.30 17.02
CA GLY A 326 0.87 -27.20 17.49
C GLY A 326 2.22 -27.03 16.79
N GLU A 327 2.30 -26.21 15.78
CA GLU A 327 3.38 -26.11 14.83
C GLU A 327 4.32 -24.93 15.11
N VAL A 328 5.25 -24.66 14.18
CA VAL A 328 6.40 -23.79 14.37
C VAL A 328 6.03 -22.44 15.00
N ARG A 329 6.14 -22.36 16.33
CA ARG A 329 5.91 -21.14 17.11
C ARG A 329 7.12 -20.21 17.15
N LYS A 330 8.15 -20.50 16.34
CA LYS A 330 9.45 -19.85 16.47
C LYS A 330 10.07 -19.61 15.10
N LEU A 331 10.43 -18.35 14.85
CA LEU A 331 11.33 -18.01 13.77
C LEU A 331 12.73 -17.81 14.34
N ARG A 332 13.73 -18.45 13.72
CA ARG A 332 15.15 -18.26 14.06
C ARG A 332 15.90 -17.82 12.81
N LEU A 333 16.52 -16.67 12.89
CA LEU A 333 17.41 -16.10 11.88
C LEU A 333 18.75 -15.76 12.54
N PRO A 334 19.85 -15.59 11.78
CA PRO A 334 21.10 -15.12 12.34
C PRO A 334 20.89 -13.82 13.14
N GLY A 335 21.18 -13.86 14.44
CA GLY A 335 21.01 -12.74 15.36
C GLY A 335 19.57 -12.27 15.61
N VAL A 336 18.54 -13.10 15.33
CA VAL A 336 17.14 -12.78 15.65
C VAL A 336 16.35 -14.02 15.98
N ARG A 337 15.50 -13.91 17.00
CA ARG A 337 14.51 -14.91 17.35
C ARG A 337 13.16 -14.27 17.64
N VAL A 338 12.12 -14.83 17.05
CA VAL A 338 10.73 -14.48 17.37
C VAL A 338 10.05 -15.74 17.91
N ASP A 339 9.48 -15.65 19.11
CA ASP A 339 8.68 -16.72 19.75
C ASP A 339 7.23 -16.23 19.86
N VAL A 340 6.28 -16.96 19.30
CA VAL A 340 4.83 -16.75 19.50
C VAL A 340 4.44 -17.53 20.75
N LEU A 341 4.05 -16.81 21.80
CA LEU A 341 3.88 -17.37 23.15
C LEU A 341 2.45 -17.77 23.45
N ALA A 342 1.47 -16.94 23.08
CA ALA A 342 0.06 -17.16 23.35
C ALA A 342 -0.81 -16.38 22.36
N ARG A 343 -2.01 -16.92 22.07
CA ARG A 343 -3.14 -16.21 21.52
C ARG A 343 -4.06 -15.82 22.66
N LEU A 344 -4.56 -14.59 22.67
CA LEU A 344 -5.47 -14.07 23.68
C LEU A 344 -6.92 -14.17 23.18
N ALA A 345 -7.87 -14.02 24.10
CA ALA A 345 -9.30 -14.14 23.78
C ALA A 345 -9.80 -13.07 22.79
N ASP A 346 -9.17 -11.90 22.80
CA ASP A 346 -9.47 -10.79 21.90
C ASP A 346 -8.79 -10.92 20.50
N GLY A 347 -8.15 -12.05 20.21
CA GLY A 347 -7.42 -12.28 18.96
C GLY A 347 -6.01 -11.72 18.95
N SER A 348 -5.59 -10.96 19.95
CA SER A 348 -4.21 -10.48 20.08
C SER A 348 -3.24 -11.64 20.36
N TYR A 349 -1.96 -11.43 20.08
CA TYR A 349 -0.91 -12.42 20.33
C TYR A 349 0.18 -11.85 21.21
N ARG A 350 0.62 -12.64 22.19
CA ARG A 350 1.82 -12.34 22.97
C ARG A 350 3.03 -12.94 22.27
N VAL A 351 3.92 -12.07 21.81
CA VAL A 351 5.14 -12.45 21.10
C VAL A 351 6.37 -11.99 21.84
N ARG A 352 7.45 -12.77 21.77
CA ARG A 352 8.78 -12.35 22.25
C ARG A 352 9.68 -12.18 21.05
N VAL A 353 10.22 -10.99 20.89
CA VAL A 353 11.23 -10.67 19.86
C VAL A 353 12.56 -10.45 20.58
N LYS A 354 13.59 -11.15 20.14
CA LYS A 354 14.94 -11.06 20.68
C LYS A 354 15.93 -10.83 19.56
N ALA A 355 16.69 -9.74 19.64
CA ALA A 355 17.91 -9.52 18.89
C ALA A 355 19.10 -10.13 19.66
N GLY A 356 19.99 -10.81 18.96
CA GLY A 356 21.10 -11.52 19.58
C GLY A 356 22.44 -11.17 18.97
#